data_1f9935240ecce057951518d14877527e
#
_entry.id   1f9935240ecce057951518d14877527e
#
_cell.length_a   1.000
_cell.length_b   1.000
_cell.length_c   1.000
_cell.angle_alpha   90.00
_cell.angle_beta   90.00
_cell.angle_gamma   90.00
#
_symmetry.space_group_name_H-M   'P 1'
#
loop_
_entity.id
_entity.type
_entity.pdbx_description
1 polymer ?
#
loop_
_entity_poly.entity_id
_entity_poly.type
_entity_poly.pdbx_seq_one_letter_code
_entity_poly.pdbx_strand_id
1 'polypeptide(L)'
;MRWLRIAIGFTVSLLTLLCLLPAQAAAQGSGWAVLLDEQADLQLSDIRSPRYTNQFSPIELDRITAAEPDGALWVRFKLQPGKHEQVLRVFAPDLAHLSLYVLDGDTLVEQQSSGTRQPQAERPLPSSDFMLPMPQSPKPLEVYLRLVSEHELRPYITLEPAVLAAADQTQTLIYGLLFGCLLMLILHNITRFAYHRSRSSLWLAACEILLMLSLALLLNLIGPWLPNWHAIQTPGAYLALLLTAPCGLMFAYRFFMPLGPHPLNKLLMADILFIVLCGLLLLFVSTLPLNIITYALVALAGLSMLFVSAYHWQKGYRPARLFVAAMVVFNIGTLIILPALLGLTMVSPQGLIVTLLAFICLSGLLMSLALGERQRAIVEARFSLSRDLAASNAEIAAKAEFLAKISHEIRTPMNGVLGMTELLLGTPLSAKQRDYVQTIHSSGNE
;
A
#
# COMPACT_ATOMS: atom_id res chain seq x y z
N MET A 1 20.43 13.58 6.06
CA MET A 1 21.34 12.44 6.17
C MET A 1 21.14 11.55 7.41
N ARG A 2 21.01 12.08 8.65
CA ARG A 2 20.78 11.24 9.86
C ARG A 2 19.54 10.33 9.77
N TRP A 3 18.39 10.87 9.36
CA TRP A 3 17.12 10.12 9.25
C TRP A 3 17.14 9.06 8.15
N LEU A 4 17.83 9.32 7.03
CA LEU A 4 18.00 8.33 5.97
C LEU A 4 18.85 7.15 6.45
N ARG A 5 19.92 7.41 7.23
CA ARG A 5 20.73 6.35 7.87
C ARG A 5 19.93 5.55 8.90
N ILE A 6 19.05 6.21 9.67
CA ILE A 6 18.17 5.55 10.63
C ILE A 6 17.13 4.69 9.89
N ALA A 7 16.49 5.22 8.83
CA ALA A 7 15.54 4.45 8.03
C ALA A 7 16.21 3.26 7.34
N ILE A 8 17.39 3.45 6.73
CA ILE A 8 18.20 2.36 6.13
C ILE A 8 18.65 1.38 7.21
N GLY A 9 19.12 1.85 8.36
CA GLY A 9 19.52 1.00 9.48
C GLY A 9 18.36 0.17 10.02
N PHE A 10 17.17 0.76 10.14
CA PHE A 10 15.96 0.05 10.58
C PHE A 10 15.48 -0.96 9.52
N THR A 11 15.51 -0.62 8.23
CA THR A 11 15.18 -1.56 7.15
C THR A 11 16.18 -2.71 7.07
N VAL A 12 17.48 -2.45 7.22
CA VAL A 12 18.51 -3.50 7.26
C VAL A 12 18.33 -4.38 8.50
N SER A 13 18.07 -3.80 9.67
CA SER A 13 17.80 -4.57 10.90
C SER A 13 16.51 -5.38 10.82
N LEU A 14 15.47 -4.84 10.18
CA LEU A 14 14.23 -5.56 9.92
C LEU A 14 14.44 -6.69 8.90
N LEU A 15 15.22 -6.46 7.83
CA LEU A 15 15.62 -7.47 6.86
C LEU A 15 16.46 -8.58 7.51
N THR A 16 17.42 -8.24 8.38
CA THR A 16 18.21 -9.24 9.13
C THR A 16 17.34 -10.02 10.11
N LEU A 17 16.39 -9.37 10.79
CA LEU A 17 15.43 -10.04 11.67
C LEU A 17 14.50 -10.98 10.88
N LEU A 18 14.07 -10.58 9.69
CA LEU A 18 13.24 -11.40 8.78
C LEU A 18 14.01 -12.56 8.16
N CYS A 19 15.31 -12.38 7.87
CA CYS A 19 16.21 -13.46 7.45
C CYS A 19 16.51 -14.46 8.59
N LEU A 20 16.34 -14.04 9.85
CA LEU A 20 16.47 -14.88 11.05
C LEU A 20 15.17 -15.63 11.41
N LEU A 21 14.03 -15.31 10.74
CA LEU A 21 12.89 -16.21 10.81
C LEU A 21 13.33 -17.57 10.26
N PRO A 22 13.22 -18.66 11.03
CA PRO A 22 13.68 -19.95 10.59
C PRO A 22 12.99 -20.25 9.25
N ALA A 23 13.78 -20.42 8.19
CA ALA A 23 13.31 -21.16 7.04
C ALA A 23 12.88 -22.50 7.62
N GLN A 24 11.57 -22.68 7.79
CA GLN A 24 11.04 -23.97 8.23
C GLN A 24 11.57 -24.95 7.22
N ALA A 25 12.46 -25.83 7.69
CA ALA A 25 13.04 -26.85 6.86
C ALA A 25 11.85 -27.64 6.30
N ALA A 26 11.58 -27.45 5.01
CA ALA A 26 10.65 -28.28 4.30
C ALA A 26 11.11 -29.72 4.58
N ALA A 27 10.22 -30.55 5.09
CA ALA A 27 10.55 -31.94 5.36
C ALA A 27 11.03 -32.54 4.03
N GLN A 28 12.34 -32.76 3.93
CA GLN A 28 12.98 -33.37 2.77
C GLN A 28 12.53 -34.84 2.70
N GLY A 29 11.35 -35.07 2.13
CA GLY A 29 10.88 -36.38 1.76
C GLY A 29 11.31 -36.70 0.34
N SER A 30 12.33 -37.50 0.16
CA SER A 30 12.62 -38.14 -1.13
C SER A 30 11.42 -38.99 -1.53
N GLY A 31 10.83 -38.73 -2.70
CA GLY A 31 9.76 -39.57 -3.24
C GLY A 31 8.44 -38.86 -3.56
N TRP A 32 8.43 -37.55 -3.65
CA TRP A 32 7.30 -36.80 -4.17
C TRP A 32 7.28 -36.87 -5.70
N ALA A 33 6.09 -37.04 -6.27
CA ALA A 33 5.93 -37.07 -7.72
C ALA A 33 4.59 -36.41 -8.08
N VAL A 34 4.54 -35.77 -9.23
CA VAL A 34 3.36 -35.06 -9.72
C VAL A 34 2.94 -35.52 -11.10
N LEU A 35 1.64 -35.45 -11.34
CA LEU A 35 1.00 -35.68 -12.63
C LEU A 35 0.01 -34.54 -12.89
N LEU A 36 0.11 -33.93 -14.07
CA LEU A 36 -0.83 -32.92 -14.53
C LEU A 36 -1.98 -33.62 -15.30
N ASP A 37 -3.20 -33.31 -14.88
CA ASP A 37 -4.45 -33.76 -15.50
C ASP A 37 -5.14 -32.53 -16.09
N GLU A 38 -4.91 -32.28 -17.37
CA GLU A 38 -5.35 -31.05 -18.05
C GLU A 38 -6.87 -30.90 -18.11
N GLN A 39 -7.62 -32.00 -18.09
CA GLN A 39 -9.06 -32.00 -18.19
C GLN A 39 -9.77 -32.20 -16.84
N ALA A 40 -9.01 -32.44 -15.77
CA ALA A 40 -9.49 -32.73 -14.43
C ALA A 40 -10.52 -33.88 -14.34
N ASP A 41 -10.46 -34.82 -15.28
CA ASP A 41 -11.39 -35.94 -15.41
C ASP A 41 -10.90 -37.27 -14.78
N LEU A 42 -9.60 -37.35 -14.50
CA LEU A 42 -8.99 -38.54 -13.90
C LEU A 42 -9.43 -38.74 -12.45
N GLN A 43 -9.78 -40.02 -12.15
CA GLN A 43 -10.08 -40.47 -10.80
C GLN A 43 -8.94 -41.27 -10.21
N LEU A 44 -9.00 -41.57 -8.90
CA LEU A 44 -7.98 -42.33 -8.19
C LEU A 44 -7.72 -43.71 -8.84
N SER A 45 -8.75 -44.38 -9.34
CA SER A 45 -8.65 -45.66 -10.05
C SER A 45 -7.81 -45.57 -11.33
N ASP A 46 -7.98 -44.46 -12.07
CA ASP A 46 -7.28 -44.25 -13.32
C ASP A 46 -5.79 -43.99 -13.09
N ILE A 47 -5.47 -43.17 -12.11
CA ILE A 47 -4.13 -42.78 -11.72
C ILE A 47 -3.31 -43.94 -11.20
N ARG A 48 -3.94 -44.91 -10.55
CA ARG A 48 -3.30 -46.14 -10.09
C ARG A 48 -3.09 -47.17 -11.18
N SER A 49 -3.65 -46.97 -12.35
CA SER A 49 -3.41 -47.86 -13.48
C SER A 49 -1.95 -47.77 -13.96
N PRO A 50 -1.38 -48.86 -14.52
CA PRO A 50 -0.01 -48.87 -15.04
C PRO A 50 0.26 -47.77 -16.07
N ARG A 51 -0.80 -47.33 -16.77
CA ARG A 51 -0.72 -46.27 -17.78
C ARG A 51 -0.29 -44.93 -17.18
N TYR A 52 -0.84 -44.52 -16.04
CA TYR A 52 -0.61 -43.22 -15.43
C TYR A 52 0.45 -43.27 -14.31
N THR A 53 0.63 -44.41 -13.65
CA THR A 53 1.65 -44.58 -12.60
C THR A 53 3.05 -44.25 -13.08
N ASN A 54 3.38 -44.54 -14.35
CA ASN A 54 4.66 -44.25 -14.97
C ASN A 54 4.79 -42.80 -15.50
N GLN A 55 3.71 -42.03 -15.54
CA GLN A 55 3.70 -40.63 -15.99
C GLN A 55 3.98 -39.65 -14.86
N PHE A 56 3.99 -40.12 -13.61
CA PHE A 56 4.37 -39.27 -12.47
C PHE A 56 5.84 -38.84 -12.60
N SER A 57 6.06 -37.54 -12.70
CA SER A 57 7.38 -36.97 -12.72
C SER A 57 7.87 -36.71 -11.29
N PRO A 58 9.07 -37.22 -10.89
CA PRO A 58 9.62 -36.90 -9.57
C PRO A 58 9.86 -35.40 -9.47
N ILE A 59 9.47 -34.81 -8.34
CA ILE A 59 9.60 -33.39 -8.09
C ILE A 59 10.10 -33.13 -6.68
N GLU A 60 10.86 -32.07 -6.52
CA GLU A 60 11.10 -31.46 -5.23
C GLU A 60 9.89 -30.61 -4.84
N LEU A 61 9.42 -30.68 -3.60
CA LEU A 61 8.22 -30.00 -3.09
C LEU A 61 8.17 -28.48 -3.38
N ASP A 62 9.32 -27.89 -3.56
CA ASP A 62 9.54 -26.48 -3.82
C ASP A 62 9.45 -26.10 -5.32
N ARG A 63 9.29 -27.06 -6.22
CA ARG A 63 9.23 -26.87 -7.67
C ARG A 63 7.96 -27.43 -8.30
N ILE A 64 6.84 -27.44 -7.57
CA ILE A 64 5.58 -27.87 -8.16
C ILE A 64 5.21 -26.85 -9.27
N THR A 65 5.25 -27.32 -10.52
CA THR A 65 4.86 -26.54 -11.68
C THR A 65 3.39 -26.16 -11.61
N ALA A 66 3.07 -25.01 -12.13
CA ALA A 66 1.69 -24.54 -12.22
C ALA A 66 0.81 -25.53 -12.99
N ALA A 67 -0.35 -25.85 -12.45
CA ALA A 67 -1.42 -26.44 -13.21
C ALA A 67 -2.13 -25.32 -14.00
N GLU A 68 -2.52 -25.62 -15.24
CA GLU A 68 -3.33 -24.69 -16.02
C GLU A 68 -4.72 -24.50 -15.38
N PRO A 69 -5.41 -23.38 -15.67
CA PRO A 69 -6.79 -23.20 -15.24
C PRO A 69 -7.67 -24.37 -15.64
N ASP A 70 -8.57 -24.75 -14.75
CA ASP A 70 -9.52 -25.88 -14.92
C ASP A 70 -8.88 -27.28 -14.97
N GLY A 71 -7.56 -27.39 -14.83
CA GLY A 71 -6.87 -28.67 -14.71
C GLY A 71 -6.82 -29.17 -13.26
N ALA A 72 -6.41 -30.44 -13.07
CA ALA A 72 -6.11 -31.01 -11.77
C ALA A 72 -4.61 -31.35 -11.66
N LEU A 73 -4.03 -31.05 -10.52
CA LEU A 73 -2.69 -31.47 -10.17
C LEU A 73 -2.78 -32.63 -9.20
N TRP A 74 -2.24 -33.79 -9.61
CA TRP A 74 -2.10 -34.93 -8.73
C TRP A 74 -0.70 -34.98 -8.16
N VAL A 75 -0.61 -35.12 -6.82
CA VAL A 75 0.65 -35.26 -6.09
C VAL A 75 0.63 -36.60 -5.40
N ARG A 76 1.71 -37.37 -5.56
CA ARG A 76 1.91 -38.66 -4.92
C ARG A 76 3.14 -38.65 -4.06
N PHE A 77 3.04 -39.17 -2.84
CA PHE A 77 4.18 -39.38 -1.95
C PHE A 77 3.97 -40.56 -1.01
N LYS A 78 5.03 -41.04 -0.36
CA LYS A 78 4.97 -42.06 0.66
C LYS A 78 5.08 -41.46 2.06
N LEU A 79 4.04 -41.63 2.85
CA LEU A 79 4.06 -41.30 4.26
C LEU A 79 4.88 -42.31 5.02
N GLN A 80 5.97 -41.88 5.62
CA GLN A 80 6.84 -42.77 6.40
C GLN A 80 6.22 -43.05 7.78
N PRO A 81 6.43 -44.24 8.37
CA PRO A 81 6.02 -44.53 9.74
C PRO A 81 6.59 -43.47 10.69
N GLY A 82 5.72 -42.80 11.43
CA GLY A 82 6.12 -41.76 12.38
C GLY A 82 5.56 -41.99 13.78
N LYS A 83 6.30 -41.54 14.79
CA LYS A 83 5.84 -41.59 16.21
C LYS A 83 4.95 -40.39 16.58
N HIS A 84 4.91 -39.38 15.74
CA HIS A 84 4.18 -38.15 16.00
C HIS A 84 3.07 -37.97 14.95
N GLU A 85 1.96 -37.39 15.39
CA GLU A 85 0.90 -36.93 14.49
C GLU A 85 1.47 -35.91 13.51
N GLN A 86 1.15 -36.09 12.24
CA GLN A 86 1.58 -35.18 11.16
C GLN A 86 0.35 -34.52 10.55
N VAL A 87 0.54 -33.33 10.05
CA VAL A 87 -0.48 -32.57 9.34
C VAL A 87 0.10 -32.17 7.98
N LEU A 88 -0.64 -32.48 6.93
CA LEU A 88 -0.37 -31.98 5.60
C LEU A 88 -0.94 -30.57 5.49
N ARG A 89 -0.09 -29.59 5.29
CA ARG A 89 -0.48 -28.20 5.07
C ARG A 89 -0.36 -27.86 3.58
N VAL A 90 -1.42 -27.34 3.00
CA VAL A 90 -1.46 -26.86 1.62
C VAL A 90 -1.82 -25.39 1.64
N PHE A 91 -0.89 -24.55 1.23
CA PHE A 91 -1.13 -23.14 0.99
C PHE A 91 -1.39 -22.93 -0.50
N ALA A 92 -2.63 -22.65 -0.84
CA ALA A 92 -3.08 -22.36 -2.18
C ALA A 92 -4.39 -21.55 -2.07
N PRO A 93 -4.34 -20.20 -2.05
CA PRO A 93 -5.52 -19.36 -1.81
C PRO A 93 -6.66 -19.59 -2.80
N ASP A 94 -6.33 -20.01 -4.02
CA ASP A 94 -7.24 -20.18 -5.16
C ASP A 94 -7.69 -21.63 -5.36
N LEU A 95 -7.42 -22.51 -4.40
CA LEU A 95 -7.72 -23.95 -4.49
C LEU A 95 -9.21 -24.20 -4.33
N ALA A 96 -9.91 -24.51 -5.43
CA ALA A 96 -11.35 -24.77 -5.42
C ALA A 96 -11.67 -26.07 -4.69
N HIS A 97 -10.95 -27.15 -5.01
CA HIS A 97 -11.12 -28.48 -4.40
C HIS A 97 -9.78 -29.13 -4.09
N LEU A 98 -9.71 -29.73 -2.92
CA LEU A 98 -8.60 -30.53 -2.42
C LEU A 98 -9.17 -31.90 -2.01
N SER A 99 -8.62 -32.97 -2.56
CA SER A 99 -8.98 -34.34 -2.14
C SER A 99 -7.73 -35.10 -1.76
N LEU A 100 -7.70 -35.64 -0.57
CA LEU A 100 -6.64 -36.48 -0.03
C LEU A 100 -7.11 -37.92 0.02
N TYR A 101 -6.29 -38.85 -0.47
CA TYR A 101 -6.51 -40.30 -0.41
C TYR A 101 -5.27 -40.94 0.21
N VAL A 102 -5.47 -41.72 1.27
CA VAL A 102 -4.42 -42.47 1.95
C VAL A 102 -4.67 -43.95 1.80
N LEU A 103 -3.69 -44.70 1.29
CA LEU A 103 -3.82 -46.11 0.96
C LEU A 103 -2.76 -46.95 1.69
N ASP A 104 -3.18 -48.13 2.12
CA ASP A 104 -2.30 -49.27 2.53
C ASP A 104 -2.39 -50.35 1.44
N GLY A 105 -1.42 -50.35 0.54
CA GLY A 105 -1.47 -51.17 -0.67
C GLY A 105 -2.68 -50.81 -1.54
N ASP A 106 -3.65 -51.75 -1.66
CA ASP A 106 -4.87 -51.54 -2.44
C ASP A 106 -6.05 -51.01 -1.64
N THR A 107 -5.96 -50.98 -0.33
CA THR A 107 -7.05 -50.57 0.53
C THR A 107 -7.02 -49.07 0.84
N LEU A 108 -8.14 -48.41 0.62
CA LEU A 108 -8.32 -47.01 1.01
C LEU A 108 -8.48 -46.93 2.51
N VAL A 109 -7.51 -46.33 3.21
CA VAL A 109 -7.51 -46.20 4.67
C VAL A 109 -8.28 -44.94 5.08
N GLU A 110 -8.08 -43.86 4.36
CA GLU A 110 -8.69 -42.58 4.70
C GLU A 110 -8.90 -41.74 3.45
N GLN A 111 -10.01 -41.00 3.44
CA GLN A 111 -10.31 -39.98 2.43
C GLN A 111 -10.77 -38.71 3.11
N GLN A 112 -10.16 -37.61 2.76
CA GLN A 112 -10.52 -36.29 3.26
C GLN A 112 -10.71 -35.34 2.07
N SER A 113 -11.58 -34.33 2.25
CA SER A 113 -11.78 -33.26 1.26
C SER A 113 -11.74 -31.90 1.93
N SER A 114 -11.27 -30.91 1.20
CA SER A 114 -11.23 -29.51 1.61
C SER A 114 -11.25 -28.62 0.37
N GLY A 115 -11.16 -27.31 0.52
CA GLY A 115 -11.10 -26.35 -0.57
C GLY A 115 -11.80 -25.05 -0.21
N THR A 116 -11.68 -24.05 -1.10
CA THR A 116 -12.34 -22.76 -0.90
C THR A 116 -13.86 -22.84 -1.04
N ARG A 117 -14.37 -23.81 -1.81
CA ARG A 117 -15.80 -24.06 -1.96
C ARG A 117 -16.44 -24.72 -0.75
N GLN A 118 -15.63 -25.29 0.18
CA GLN A 118 -16.13 -25.88 1.41
C GLN A 118 -16.07 -24.85 2.55
N PRO A 119 -17.17 -24.68 3.32
CA PRO A 119 -17.18 -23.79 4.48
C PRO A 119 -16.05 -24.15 5.46
N GLN A 120 -15.41 -23.15 6.06
CA GLN A 120 -14.28 -23.38 6.94
C GLN A 120 -14.62 -24.24 8.17
N ALA A 121 -15.86 -24.14 8.64
CA ALA A 121 -16.35 -24.94 9.76
C ALA A 121 -16.45 -26.45 9.45
N GLU A 122 -16.55 -26.83 8.18
CA GLU A 122 -16.63 -28.21 7.72
C GLU A 122 -15.28 -28.80 7.34
N ARG A 123 -14.21 -28.00 7.38
CA ARG A 123 -12.85 -28.47 7.09
C ARG A 123 -12.33 -29.34 8.20
N PRO A 124 -11.45 -30.32 7.91
CA PRO A 124 -10.85 -31.22 8.92
C PRO A 124 -10.16 -30.46 10.08
N LEU A 125 -9.48 -29.37 9.77
CA LEU A 125 -8.93 -28.42 10.73
C LEU A 125 -9.32 -27.00 10.32
N PRO A 126 -9.94 -26.21 11.22
CA PRO A 126 -10.36 -24.85 10.92
C PRO A 126 -9.12 -23.92 10.90
N SER A 127 -8.58 -23.68 9.73
CA SER A 127 -7.43 -22.81 9.51
C SER A 127 -7.62 -21.96 8.24
N SER A 128 -6.86 -20.87 8.09
CA SER A 128 -6.76 -20.11 6.84
C SER A 128 -6.18 -20.94 5.70
N ASP A 129 -5.22 -21.82 6.03
CA ASP A 129 -4.62 -22.78 5.12
C ASP A 129 -5.41 -24.08 5.11
N PHE A 130 -5.22 -24.92 4.10
CA PHE A 130 -5.82 -26.25 4.08
C PHE A 130 -4.92 -27.20 4.87
N MET A 131 -5.39 -27.57 6.07
CA MET A 131 -4.70 -28.50 6.96
C MET A 131 -5.45 -29.82 7.01
N LEU A 132 -4.76 -30.91 6.67
CA LEU A 132 -5.29 -32.26 6.66
C LEU A 132 -4.52 -33.12 7.65
N PRO A 133 -5.15 -33.64 8.73
CA PRO A 133 -4.50 -34.57 9.64
C PRO A 133 -4.14 -35.85 8.91
N MET A 134 -2.95 -36.36 9.16
CA MET A 134 -2.46 -37.60 8.55
C MET A 134 -2.61 -38.76 9.52
N PRO A 135 -3.07 -39.95 9.03
CA PRO A 135 -3.21 -41.11 9.90
C PRO A 135 -1.84 -41.60 10.37
N GLN A 136 -1.80 -42.07 11.62
CA GLN A 136 -0.63 -42.75 12.15
C GLN A 136 -0.63 -44.22 11.69
N SER A 137 0.48 -44.67 11.11
CA SER A 137 0.62 -46.06 10.68
C SER A 137 2.01 -46.57 11.01
N PRO A 138 2.11 -47.86 11.43
CA PRO A 138 3.39 -48.55 11.61
C PRO A 138 4.06 -48.93 10.29
N LYS A 139 3.32 -48.85 9.17
CA LYS A 139 3.81 -49.13 7.81
C LYS A 139 3.81 -47.87 6.97
N PRO A 140 4.64 -47.79 5.93
CA PRO A 140 4.57 -46.70 4.98
C PRO A 140 3.25 -46.74 4.22
N LEU A 141 2.55 -45.59 4.15
CA LEU A 141 1.29 -45.44 3.42
C LEU A 141 1.54 -44.65 2.12
N GLU A 142 0.79 -45.00 1.07
CA GLU A 142 0.78 -44.21 -0.15
C GLU A 142 -0.27 -43.11 -0.06
N VAL A 143 0.14 -41.87 -0.35
CA VAL A 143 -0.73 -40.71 -0.30
C VAL A 143 -0.86 -40.13 -1.69
N TYR A 144 -2.11 -39.90 -2.11
CA TYR A 144 -2.47 -39.21 -3.33
C TYR A 144 -3.27 -37.95 -2.96
N LEU A 145 -2.85 -36.83 -3.52
CA LEU A 145 -3.48 -35.54 -3.32
C LEU A 145 -3.92 -35.01 -4.67
N ARG A 146 -5.22 -34.69 -4.81
CA ARG A 146 -5.78 -34.07 -6.00
C ARG A 146 -6.11 -32.62 -5.71
N LEU A 147 -5.54 -31.70 -6.47
CA LEU A 147 -5.69 -30.27 -6.34
C LEU A 147 -6.37 -29.73 -7.60
N VAL A 148 -7.49 -29.03 -7.46
CA VAL A 148 -8.24 -28.41 -8.57
C VAL A 148 -8.39 -26.93 -8.29
N SER A 149 -8.07 -26.10 -9.28
CA SER A 149 -8.19 -24.66 -9.19
C SER A 149 -8.82 -24.09 -10.46
N GLU A 150 -9.53 -22.98 -10.34
CA GLU A 150 -10.07 -22.20 -11.46
C GLU A 150 -9.04 -21.25 -12.07
N HIS A 151 -7.87 -21.14 -11.42
CA HIS A 151 -6.78 -20.27 -11.82
C HIS A 151 -5.46 -21.04 -11.85
N GLU A 152 -4.40 -20.42 -12.37
CA GLU A 152 -3.06 -21.00 -12.31
C GLU A 152 -2.69 -21.40 -10.88
N LEU A 153 -2.51 -22.69 -10.62
CA LEU A 153 -2.27 -23.27 -9.30
C LEU A 153 -0.78 -23.45 -9.05
N ARG A 154 -0.25 -22.78 -8.03
CA ARG A 154 1.12 -22.98 -7.52
C ARG A 154 1.04 -23.29 -6.03
N PRO A 155 0.72 -24.55 -5.66
CA PRO A 155 0.54 -24.91 -4.28
C PRO A 155 1.89 -25.00 -3.56
N TYR A 156 1.94 -24.48 -2.33
CA TYR A 156 3.03 -24.74 -1.40
C TYR A 156 2.57 -25.81 -0.42
N ILE A 157 3.20 -26.98 -0.45
CA ILE A 157 2.78 -28.16 0.31
C ILE A 157 3.89 -28.51 1.32
N THR A 158 3.51 -28.66 2.59
CA THR A 158 4.43 -29.10 3.65
C THR A 158 3.79 -30.19 4.48
N LEU A 159 4.63 -31.13 4.96
CA LEU A 159 4.24 -32.14 5.93
C LEU A 159 4.92 -31.78 7.26
N GLU A 160 4.13 -31.44 8.26
CA GLU A 160 4.62 -30.90 9.53
C GLU A 160 4.11 -31.75 10.71
N PRO A 161 4.86 -31.85 11.81
CA PRO A 161 4.33 -32.41 13.08
C PRO A 161 3.12 -31.58 13.54
N ALA A 162 2.07 -32.26 14.04
CA ALA A 162 0.85 -31.62 14.51
C ALA A 162 1.09 -30.57 15.61
N VAL A 163 2.14 -30.74 16.41
CA VAL A 163 2.57 -29.77 17.44
C VAL A 163 3.03 -28.44 16.80
N LEU A 164 3.70 -28.49 15.65
CA LEU A 164 4.12 -27.29 14.92
C LEU A 164 2.95 -26.65 14.19
N ALA A 165 2.03 -27.45 13.67
CA ALA A 165 0.79 -26.93 13.07
C ALA A 165 -0.09 -26.20 14.11
N ALA A 166 -0.11 -26.69 15.36
CA ALA A 166 -0.76 -26.00 16.48
C ALA A 166 -0.04 -24.71 16.92
N ALA A 167 1.26 -24.55 16.62
CA ALA A 167 2.04 -23.34 16.88
C ALA A 167 1.68 -22.15 15.93
N ASP A 168 0.68 -22.30 15.07
CA ASP A 168 0.14 -21.27 14.17
C ASP A 168 -0.43 -20.03 14.93
N GLN A 169 -0.57 -20.15 16.26
CA GLN A 169 -0.94 -19.02 17.12
C GLN A 169 0.05 -17.85 17.02
N THR A 170 1.35 -18.10 16.88
CA THR A 170 2.36 -17.05 16.73
C THR A 170 2.16 -16.27 15.43
N GLN A 171 1.85 -16.96 14.35
CA GLN A 171 1.58 -16.35 13.05
C GLN A 171 0.30 -15.51 13.08
N THR A 172 -0.76 -16.05 13.69
CA THR A 172 -2.03 -15.32 13.88
C THR A 172 -1.81 -14.05 14.71
N LEU A 173 -0.98 -14.11 15.75
CA LEU A 173 -0.61 -12.92 16.55
C LEU A 173 0.16 -11.89 15.72
N ILE A 174 1.12 -12.32 14.89
CA ILE A 174 1.88 -11.42 14.01
C ILE A 174 0.96 -10.74 13.01
N TYR A 175 0.06 -11.48 12.36
CA TYR A 175 -0.94 -10.89 11.47
C TYR A 175 -1.83 -9.90 12.22
N GLY A 176 -2.36 -10.28 13.38
CA GLY A 176 -3.19 -9.40 14.21
C GLY A 176 -2.49 -8.10 14.58
N LEU A 177 -1.21 -8.18 14.96
CA LEU A 177 -0.38 -7.00 15.27
C LEU A 177 -0.21 -6.09 14.05
N LEU A 178 0.16 -6.65 12.90
CA LEU A 178 0.43 -5.89 11.67
C LEU A 178 -0.86 -5.27 11.10
N PHE A 179 -1.97 -6.03 11.08
CA PHE A 179 -3.28 -5.48 10.72
C PHE A 179 -3.75 -4.39 11.69
N GLY A 180 -3.49 -4.57 13.00
CA GLY A 180 -3.76 -3.54 14.02
C GLY A 180 -2.95 -2.26 13.78
N CYS A 181 -1.66 -2.38 13.45
CA CYS A 181 -0.83 -1.23 13.06
C CYS A 181 -1.39 -0.51 11.83
N LEU A 182 -1.79 -1.27 10.79
CA LEU A 182 -2.37 -0.69 9.59
C LEU A 182 -3.70 0.00 9.87
N LEU A 183 -4.56 -0.60 10.68
CA LEU A 183 -5.82 0.02 11.14
C LEU A 183 -5.57 1.32 11.88
N MET A 184 -4.56 1.35 12.77
CA MET A 184 -4.19 2.57 13.50
C MET A 184 -3.72 3.68 12.55
N LEU A 185 -2.96 3.35 11.50
CA LEU A 185 -2.56 4.31 10.46
C LEU A 185 -3.76 4.85 9.70
N ILE A 186 -4.71 4.00 9.32
CA ILE A 186 -5.96 4.39 8.66
C ILE A 186 -6.73 5.38 9.54
N LEU A 187 -6.97 5.04 10.80
CA LEU A 187 -7.67 5.90 11.77
C LEU A 187 -6.95 7.24 11.97
N HIS A 188 -5.61 7.21 12.08
CA HIS A 188 -4.80 8.41 12.16
C HIS A 188 -4.98 9.32 10.94
N ASN A 189 -4.94 8.77 9.72
CA ASN A 189 -5.09 9.54 8.49
C ASN A 189 -6.52 10.07 8.29
N ILE A 190 -7.55 9.31 8.71
CA ILE A 190 -8.96 9.77 8.75
C ILE A 190 -9.11 10.92 9.75
N THR A 191 -8.56 10.79 10.95
CA THR A 191 -8.58 11.84 11.98
C THR A 191 -7.92 13.12 11.48
N ARG A 192 -6.76 13.00 10.83
CA ARG A 192 -6.09 14.14 10.18
C ARG A 192 -6.95 14.80 9.10
N PHE A 193 -7.65 14.02 8.30
CA PHE A 193 -8.62 14.57 7.34
C PHE A 193 -9.74 15.33 8.06
N ALA A 194 -10.30 14.80 9.13
CA ALA A 194 -11.37 15.44 9.88
C ALA A 194 -10.95 16.81 10.46
N TYR A 195 -9.74 16.88 11.04
CA TYR A 195 -9.22 18.12 11.65
C TYR A 195 -8.68 19.13 10.64
N HIS A 196 -7.90 18.68 9.67
CA HIS A 196 -7.18 19.59 8.76
C HIS A 196 -7.84 19.73 7.39
N ARG A 197 -8.92 18.97 7.11
CA ARG A 197 -9.61 18.92 5.81
C ARG A 197 -8.65 18.64 4.65
N SER A 198 -7.55 17.92 4.92
CA SER A 198 -6.52 17.60 3.95
C SER A 198 -6.96 16.46 3.04
N ARG A 199 -7.31 16.75 1.79
CA ARG A 199 -7.69 15.73 0.80
C ARG A 199 -6.58 14.69 0.55
N SER A 200 -5.31 15.06 0.78
CA SER A 200 -4.19 14.10 0.70
C SER A 200 -4.30 13.00 1.77
N SER A 201 -4.68 13.35 3.02
CA SER A 201 -4.88 12.36 4.09
C SER A 201 -6.00 11.37 3.75
N LEU A 202 -7.07 11.85 3.09
CA LEU A 202 -8.17 10.99 2.66
C LEU A 202 -7.74 9.95 1.61
N TRP A 203 -6.96 10.38 0.60
CA TRP A 203 -6.45 9.47 -0.42
C TRP A 203 -5.46 8.45 0.13
N LEU A 204 -4.63 8.84 1.11
CA LEU A 204 -3.74 7.92 1.80
C LEU A 204 -4.53 6.88 2.60
N ALA A 205 -5.53 7.32 3.38
CA ALA A 205 -6.40 6.39 4.11
C ALA A 205 -7.15 5.43 3.17
N ALA A 206 -7.65 5.91 2.03
CA ALA A 206 -8.30 5.07 1.03
C ALA A 206 -7.35 4.00 0.46
N CYS A 207 -6.10 4.38 0.17
CA CYS A 207 -5.06 3.45 -0.27
C CYS A 207 -4.77 2.38 0.79
N GLU A 208 -4.61 2.77 2.07
CA GLU A 208 -4.37 1.85 3.19
C GLU A 208 -5.56 0.91 3.44
N ILE A 209 -6.80 1.40 3.32
CA ILE A 209 -8.02 0.58 3.44
C ILE A 209 -8.07 -0.47 2.32
N LEU A 210 -7.79 -0.09 1.07
CA LEU A 210 -7.79 -1.01 -0.06
C LEU A 210 -6.68 -2.07 0.07
N LEU A 211 -5.49 -1.68 0.54
CA LEU A 211 -4.40 -2.62 0.84
C LEU A 211 -4.80 -3.60 1.95
N MET A 212 -5.38 -3.10 3.04
CA MET A 212 -5.86 -3.94 4.13
C MET A 212 -6.94 -4.92 3.66
N LEU A 213 -7.88 -4.45 2.85
CA LEU A 213 -8.94 -5.28 2.27
C LEU A 213 -8.34 -6.35 1.35
N SER A 214 -7.45 -5.98 0.43
CA SER A 214 -6.78 -6.92 -0.47
C SER A 214 -6.08 -8.04 0.29
N LEU A 215 -5.30 -7.69 1.31
CA LEU A 215 -4.57 -8.67 2.13
C LEU A 215 -5.51 -9.54 2.99
N ALA A 216 -6.57 -8.96 3.54
CA ALA A 216 -7.59 -9.71 4.30
C ALA A 216 -8.31 -10.73 3.41
N LEU A 217 -8.54 -10.39 2.15
CA LEU A 217 -9.12 -11.28 1.16
C LEU A 217 -8.13 -12.39 0.75
N LEU A 218 -6.88 -12.06 0.44
CA LEU A 218 -5.82 -13.02 0.09
C LEU A 218 -5.56 -14.04 1.21
N LEU A 219 -5.60 -13.58 2.46
CA LEU A 219 -5.42 -14.42 3.65
C LEU A 219 -6.71 -15.15 4.09
N ASN A 220 -7.80 -15.01 3.34
CA ASN A 220 -9.10 -15.61 3.68
C ASN A 220 -9.60 -15.28 5.11
N LEU A 221 -9.25 -14.10 5.63
CA LEU A 221 -9.66 -13.68 6.99
C LEU A 221 -11.15 -13.34 7.08
N ILE A 222 -11.78 -13.00 5.95
CA ILE A 222 -13.20 -12.60 5.87
C ILE A 222 -14.10 -13.80 5.51
N GLY A 223 -13.54 -14.83 4.86
CA GLY A 223 -14.27 -16.01 4.40
C GLY A 223 -15.16 -16.69 5.43
N PRO A 224 -14.72 -16.85 6.70
CA PRO A 224 -15.54 -17.48 7.74
C PRO A 224 -16.86 -16.77 8.03
N TRP A 225 -16.97 -15.47 7.71
CA TRP A 225 -18.13 -14.64 8.01
C TRP A 225 -19.13 -14.49 6.86
N LEU A 226 -18.76 -14.93 5.64
CA LEU A 226 -19.56 -14.73 4.42
C LEU A 226 -19.77 -16.07 3.69
N PRO A 227 -21.00 -16.62 3.68
CA PRO A 227 -21.32 -17.80 2.87
C PRO A 227 -21.17 -17.51 1.38
N ASN A 228 -20.69 -18.48 0.60
CA ASN A 228 -20.47 -18.39 -0.86
C ASN A 228 -19.47 -17.31 -1.32
N TRP A 229 -18.55 -16.92 -0.44
CA TRP A 229 -17.57 -15.87 -0.66
C TRP A 229 -16.45 -16.23 -1.66
N HIS A 230 -16.18 -17.52 -1.84
CA HIS A 230 -15.02 -18.02 -2.62
C HIS A 230 -14.96 -17.49 -4.07
N ALA A 231 -16.10 -17.32 -4.75
CA ALA A 231 -16.13 -16.81 -6.12
C ALA A 231 -15.64 -15.36 -6.25
N ILE A 232 -15.71 -14.57 -5.17
CA ILE A 232 -15.36 -13.15 -5.17
C ILE A 232 -14.00 -12.92 -4.48
N GLN A 233 -13.51 -13.89 -3.70
CA GLN A 233 -12.33 -13.73 -2.84
C GLN A 233 -11.10 -13.31 -3.64
N THR A 234 -10.66 -14.10 -4.59
CA THR A 234 -9.45 -13.84 -5.37
C THR A 234 -9.60 -12.67 -6.33
N PRO A 235 -10.66 -12.59 -7.17
CA PRO A 235 -10.86 -11.42 -8.03
C PRO A 235 -11.00 -10.13 -7.21
N GLY A 236 -11.73 -10.20 -6.09
CA GLY A 236 -11.91 -9.05 -5.19
C GLY A 236 -10.60 -8.58 -4.56
N ALA A 237 -9.72 -9.51 -4.17
CA ALA A 237 -8.40 -9.18 -3.63
C ALA A 237 -7.53 -8.44 -4.65
N TYR A 238 -7.43 -8.96 -5.88
CA TYR A 238 -6.65 -8.30 -6.93
C TYR A 238 -7.29 -7.00 -7.39
N LEU A 239 -8.62 -6.90 -7.45
CA LEU A 239 -9.31 -5.64 -7.74
C LEU A 239 -9.02 -4.58 -6.66
N ALA A 240 -9.11 -4.96 -5.38
CA ALA A 240 -8.77 -4.06 -4.28
C ALA A 240 -7.29 -3.60 -4.36
N LEU A 241 -6.36 -4.53 -4.66
CA LEU A 241 -4.95 -4.23 -4.87
C LEU A 241 -4.73 -3.27 -6.04
N LEU A 242 -5.39 -3.53 -7.19
CA LEU A 242 -5.30 -2.68 -8.37
C LEU A 242 -5.78 -1.26 -8.09
N LEU A 243 -6.86 -1.09 -7.34
CA LEU A 243 -7.42 0.21 -6.96
C LEU A 243 -6.51 0.99 -6.00
N THR A 244 -5.55 0.33 -5.32
CA THR A 244 -4.58 1.04 -4.49
C THR A 244 -3.68 1.96 -5.31
N ALA A 245 -3.32 1.56 -6.54
CA ALA A 245 -2.41 2.32 -7.39
C ALA A 245 -2.96 3.71 -7.77
N PRO A 246 -4.18 3.86 -8.34
CA PRO A 246 -4.75 5.18 -8.61
C PRO A 246 -4.98 6.00 -7.34
N CYS A 247 -5.34 5.38 -6.20
CA CYS A 247 -5.46 6.09 -4.92
C CYS A 247 -4.10 6.63 -4.44
N GLY A 248 -3.03 5.83 -4.52
CA GLY A 248 -1.66 6.23 -4.17
C GLY A 248 -1.13 7.32 -5.09
N LEU A 249 -1.34 7.22 -6.40
CA LEU A 249 -0.96 8.25 -7.37
C LEU A 249 -1.73 9.55 -7.14
N MET A 250 -3.03 9.49 -6.83
CA MET A 250 -3.82 10.67 -6.48
C MET A 250 -3.35 11.29 -5.16
N PHE A 251 -2.96 10.47 -4.18
CA PHE A 251 -2.30 10.96 -2.98
C PHE A 251 -1.01 11.71 -3.29
N ALA A 252 -0.12 11.14 -4.11
CA ALA A 252 1.13 11.80 -4.54
C ALA A 252 0.85 13.11 -5.29
N TYR A 253 -0.08 13.10 -6.25
CA TYR A 253 -0.50 14.29 -6.98
C TYR A 253 -0.95 15.40 -6.02
N ARG A 254 -1.82 15.09 -5.06
CA ARG A 254 -2.31 16.05 -4.05
C ARG A 254 -1.22 16.48 -3.08
N PHE A 255 -0.25 15.62 -2.81
CA PHE A 255 0.88 15.93 -1.94
C PHE A 255 1.79 16.99 -2.55
N PHE A 256 2.07 16.92 -3.86
CA PHE A 256 2.93 17.87 -4.57
C PHE A 256 2.19 19.06 -5.19
N MET A 257 0.86 19.05 -5.21
CA MET A 257 0.04 20.13 -5.79
C MET A 257 0.38 21.55 -5.29
N PRO A 258 0.73 21.80 -4.00
CA PRO A 258 1.08 23.14 -3.52
C PRO A 258 2.35 23.74 -4.14
N LEU A 259 3.18 22.93 -4.81
CA LEU A 259 4.39 23.40 -5.50
C LEU A 259 4.08 24.07 -6.86
N GLY A 260 2.79 24.11 -7.24
CA GLY A 260 2.32 24.66 -8.50
C GLY A 260 2.21 23.64 -9.63
N PRO A 261 1.74 24.07 -10.81
CA PRO A 261 1.60 23.21 -11.98
C PRO A 261 2.98 22.81 -12.51
N HIS A 262 3.29 21.52 -12.43
CA HIS A 262 4.55 20.96 -12.93
C HIS A 262 4.25 19.82 -13.93
N PRO A 263 5.05 19.63 -15.00
CA PRO A 263 4.82 18.57 -15.98
C PRO A 263 4.84 17.17 -15.37
N LEU A 264 5.62 16.93 -14.30
CA LEU A 264 5.63 15.66 -13.57
C LEU A 264 4.30 15.33 -12.88
N ASN A 265 3.51 16.34 -12.52
CA ASN A 265 2.17 16.11 -11.99
C ASN A 265 1.22 15.57 -13.08
N LYS A 266 1.47 15.93 -14.36
CA LYS A 266 0.73 15.35 -15.50
C LYS A 266 1.10 13.88 -15.73
N LEU A 267 2.36 13.49 -15.45
CA LEU A 267 2.78 12.09 -15.49
C LEU A 267 1.94 11.24 -14.52
N LEU A 268 1.80 11.67 -13.25
CA LEU A 268 0.97 10.96 -12.28
C LEU A 268 -0.48 10.80 -12.73
N MET A 269 -1.05 11.85 -13.38
CA MET A 269 -2.41 11.77 -13.93
C MET A 269 -2.52 10.83 -15.14
N ALA A 270 -1.49 10.79 -15.99
CA ALA A 270 -1.42 9.87 -17.12
C ALA A 270 -1.32 8.40 -16.63
N ASP A 271 -0.53 8.15 -15.58
CA ASP A 271 -0.41 6.84 -14.96
C ASP A 271 -1.75 6.38 -14.35
N ILE A 272 -2.48 7.28 -13.67
CA ILE A 272 -3.83 6.98 -13.16
C ILE A 272 -4.74 6.53 -14.30
N LEU A 273 -4.78 7.32 -15.39
CA LEU A 273 -5.62 7.00 -16.56
C LEU A 273 -5.22 5.65 -17.17
N PHE A 274 -3.92 5.43 -17.35
CA PHE A 274 -3.39 4.18 -17.91
C PHE A 274 -3.78 2.97 -17.06
N ILE A 275 -3.58 3.03 -15.73
CA ILE A 275 -3.89 1.93 -14.80
C ILE A 275 -5.40 1.64 -14.77
N VAL A 276 -6.24 2.70 -14.78
CA VAL A 276 -7.69 2.53 -14.83
C VAL A 276 -8.13 1.88 -16.13
N LEU A 277 -7.56 2.29 -17.27
CA LEU A 277 -7.87 1.67 -18.57
C LEU A 277 -7.42 0.21 -18.62
N CYS A 278 -6.22 -0.11 -18.12
CA CYS A 278 -5.75 -1.50 -18.01
C CYS A 278 -6.67 -2.30 -17.09
N GLY A 279 -7.08 -1.77 -15.95
CA GLY A 279 -8.00 -2.41 -15.01
C GLY A 279 -9.36 -2.70 -15.64
N LEU A 280 -9.91 -1.77 -16.42
CA LEU A 280 -11.14 -1.98 -17.16
C LEU A 280 -10.98 -3.07 -18.23
N LEU A 281 -9.84 -3.11 -18.93
CA LEU A 281 -9.56 -4.16 -19.92
C LEU A 281 -9.50 -5.54 -19.28
N LEU A 282 -8.91 -5.66 -18.09
CA LEU A 282 -8.82 -6.92 -17.34
C LEU A 282 -10.19 -7.49 -16.94
N LEU A 283 -11.24 -6.68 -16.86
CA LEU A 283 -12.61 -7.16 -16.61
C LEU A 283 -13.21 -7.91 -17.82
N PHE A 284 -12.68 -7.67 -19.03
CA PHE A 284 -13.19 -8.27 -20.26
C PHE A 284 -12.30 -9.41 -20.80
N VAL A 285 -11.07 -9.55 -20.32
CA VAL A 285 -10.09 -10.53 -20.81
C VAL A 285 -9.74 -11.50 -19.68
N SER A 286 -10.45 -12.62 -19.64
CA SER A 286 -10.27 -13.65 -18.59
C SER A 286 -9.00 -14.50 -18.74
N THR A 287 -8.33 -14.46 -19.90
CA THR A 287 -7.17 -15.31 -20.22
C THR A 287 -5.84 -14.73 -19.72
N LEU A 288 -5.82 -13.50 -19.23
CA LEU A 288 -4.57 -12.85 -18.77
C LEU A 288 -4.31 -13.19 -17.29
N PRO A 289 -3.02 -13.37 -16.91
CA PRO A 289 -2.65 -13.63 -15.52
C PRO A 289 -2.88 -12.38 -14.67
N LEU A 290 -4.07 -12.29 -14.07
CA LEU A 290 -4.56 -11.15 -13.30
C LEU A 290 -3.58 -10.74 -12.18
N ASN A 291 -2.98 -11.71 -11.49
CA ASN A 291 -2.01 -11.51 -10.43
C ASN A 291 -0.77 -10.75 -10.94
N ILE A 292 -0.08 -11.26 -11.97
CA ILE A 292 1.16 -10.68 -12.49
C ILE A 292 0.93 -9.26 -12.99
N ILE A 293 -0.17 -9.04 -13.76
CA ILE A 293 -0.48 -7.73 -14.31
C ILE A 293 -0.80 -6.73 -13.20
N THR A 294 -1.59 -7.12 -12.20
CA THR A 294 -1.92 -6.26 -11.06
C THR A 294 -0.66 -5.83 -10.31
N TYR A 295 0.23 -6.78 -9.99
CA TYR A 295 1.49 -6.44 -9.32
C TYR A 295 2.39 -5.55 -10.17
N ALA A 296 2.47 -5.79 -11.48
CA ALA A 296 3.23 -4.95 -12.41
C ALA A 296 2.71 -3.50 -12.44
N LEU A 297 1.39 -3.31 -12.47
CA LEU A 297 0.77 -1.98 -12.46
C LEU A 297 0.97 -1.26 -11.12
N VAL A 298 0.89 -1.97 -10.00
CA VAL A 298 1.18 -1.42 -8.67
C VAL A 298 2.66 -1.03 -8.53
N ALA A 299 3.57 -1.86 -9.05
CA ALA A 299 5.00 -1.55 -9.07
C ALA A 299 5.30 -0.33 -9.95
N LEU A 300 4.68 -0.23 -11.12
CA LEU A 300 4.79 0.94 -12.00
C LEU A 300 4.37 2.22 -11.28
N ALA A 301 3.21 2.21 -10.60
CA ALA A 301 2.75 3.35 -9.80
C ALA A 301 3.75 3.72 -8.70
N GLY A 302 4.31 2.73 -8.00
CA GLY A 302 5.32 2.93 -6.98
C GLY A 302 6.60 3.58 -7.51
N LEU A 303 7.08 3.14 -8.69
CA LEU A 303 8.25 3.70 -9.35
C LEU A 303 8.00 5.13 -9.84
N SER A 304 6.84 5.43 -10.40
CA SER A 304 6.44 6.78 -10.81
C SER A 304 6.39 7.73 -9.62
N MET A 305 5.79 7.30 -8.50
CA MET A 305 5.77 8.08 -7.26
C MET A 305 7.17 8.30 -6.69
N LEU A 306 8.05 7.29 -6.75
CA LEU A 306 9.44 7.41 -6.33
C LEU A 306 10.19 8.44 -7.18
N PHE A 307 10.05 8.37 -8.51
CA PHE A 307 10.69 9.29 -9.43
C PHE A 307 10.26 10.75 -9.19
N VAL A 308 8.95 10.99 -9.11
CA VAL A 308 8.40 12.34 -8.88
C VAL A 308 8.83 12.88 -7.52
N SER A 309 8.80 12.06 -6.47
CA SER A 309 9.22 12.49 -5.13
C SER A 309 10.72 12.79 -5.05
N ALA A 310 11.56 11.98 -5.67
CA ALA A 310 13.01 12.20 -5.73
C ALA A 310 13.36 13.51 -6.45
N TYR A 311 12.68 13.81 -7.56
CA TYR A 311 12.84 15.08 -8.28
C TYR A 311 12.51 16.28 -7.38
N HIS A 312 11.35 16.28 -6.69
CA HIS A 312 10.97 17.38 -5.81
C HIS A 312 11.90 17.53 -4.60
N TRP A 313 12.43 16.41 -4.08
CA TRP A 313 13.45 16.46 -3.04
C TRP A 313 14.74 17.13 -3.53
N GLN A 314 15.23 16.77 -4.72
CA GLN A 314 16.42 17.42 -5.33
C GLN A 314 16.20 18.91 -5.57
N LYS A 315 14.97 19.34 -5.82
CA LYS A 315 14.59 20.76 -5.95
C LYS A 315 14.44 21.48 -4.59
N GLY A 316 14.75 20.83 -3.48
CA GLY A 316 14.80 21.43 -2.14
C GLY A 316 13.49 21.34 -1.35
N TYR A 317 12.46 20.62 -1.85
CA TYR A 317 11.23 20.42 -1.11
C TYR A 317 11.42 19.39 0.03
N ARG A 318 11.67 19.89 1.25
CA ARG A 318 12.02 19.08 2.42
C ARG A 318 11.05 17.92 2.73
N PRO A 319 9.70 18.09 2.69
CA PRO A 319 8.79 17.00 2.98
C PRO A 319 8.91 15.80 2.03
N ALA A 320 9.43 16.01 0.81
CA ALA A 320 9.64 14.93 -0.17
C ALA A 320 10.67 13.88 0.29
N ARG A 321 11.57 14.20 1.21
CA ARG A 321 12.60 13.26 1.71
C ARG A 321 11.99 12.02 2.39
N LEU A 322 10.97 12.22 3.23
CA LEU A 322 10.27 11.11 3.89
C LEU A 322 9.38 10.37 2.91
N PHE A 323 8.81 11.07 1.92
CA PHE A 323 8.06 10.45 0.84
C PHE A 323 8.95 9.53 0.01
N VAL A 324 10.17 9.97 -0.37
CA VAL A 324 11.15 9.12 -1.06
C VAL A 324 11.51 7.89 -0.22
N ALA A 325 11.78 8.08 1.07
CA ALA A 325 12.09 6.95 1.96
C ALA A 325 10.93 5.93 2.01
N ALA A 326 9.68 6.41 2.10
CA ALA A 326 8.50 5.57 2.08
C ALA A 326 8.37 4.78 0.76
N MET A 327 8.60 5.45 -0.38
CA MET A 327 8.53 4.80 -1.69
C MET A 327 9.65 3.80 -1.92
N VAL A 328 10.85 4.06 -1.42
CA VAL A 328 11.96 3.08 -1.45
C VAL A 328 11.56 1.82 -0.67
N VAL A 329 11.04 1.98 0.55
CA VAL A 329 10.55 0.86 1.37
C VAL A 329 9.45 0.09 0.65
N PHE A 330 8.45 0.77 0.11
CA PHE A 330 7.35 0.15 -0.62
C PHE A 330 7.83 -0.64 -1.85
N ASN A 331 8.71 -0.05 -2.68
CA ASN A 331 9.22 -0.72 -3.88
C ASN A 331 10.14 -1.91 -3.54
N ILE A 332 10.90 -1.86 -2.44
CA ILE A 332 11.66 -3.01 -1.96
C ILE A 332 10.70 -4.14 -1.57
N GLY A 333 9.62 -3.84 -0.83
CA GLY A 333 8.60 -4.83 -0.47
C GLY A 333 7.95 -5.48 -1.69
N THR A 334 7.59 -4.69 -2.71
CA THR A 334 7.04 -5.21 -3.98
C THR A 334 8.05 -6.04 -4.76
N LEU A 335 9.34 -5.66 -4.75
CA LEU A 335 10.39 -6.40 -5.43
C LEU A 335 10.67 -7.78 -4.81
N ILE A 336 10.55 -7.91 -3.48
CA ILE A 336 10.72 -9.19 -2.77
C ILE A 336 9.64 -10.21 -3.17
N ILE A 337 8.43 -9.76 -3.52
CA ILE A 337 7.34 -10.65 -3.92
C ILE A 337 7.49 -11.15 -5.36
N LEU A 338 8.07 -10.36 -6.23
CA LEU A 338 8.16 -10.69 -7.66
C LEU A 338 8.79 -12.06 -7.94
N PRO A 339 9.93 -12.45 -7.32
CA PRO A 339 10.50 -13.79 -7.52
C PRO A 339 9.57 -14.92 -7.05
N ALA A 340 8.81 -14.70 -5.99
CA ALA A 340 7.83 -15.68 -5.50
C ALA A 340 6.65 -15.85 -6.48
N LEU A 341 6.15 -14.75 -7.05
CA LEU A 341 5.12 -14.80 -8.09
C LEU A 341 5.60 -15.52 -9.35
N LEU A 342 6.88 -15.40 -9.67
CA LEU A 342 7.51 -16.07 -10.80
C LEU A 342 7.94 -17.52 -10.49
N GLY A 343 7.72 -18.00 -9.25
CA GLY A 343 8.13 -19.35 -8.82
C GLY A 343 9.65 -19.53 -8.71
N LEU A 344 10.40 -18.42 -8.56
CA LEU A 344 11.87 -18.43 -8.52
C LEU A 344 12.46 -18.54 -7.11
N THR A 345 11.63 -18.48 -6.07
CA THR A 345 12.06 -18.51 -4.67
C THR A 345 11.37 -19.58 -3.86
N MET A 346 12.15 -20.15 -2.92
CA MET A 346 11.77 -21.18 -1.96
C MET A 346 11.25 -20.62 -0.61
N VAL A 347 10.87 -19.34 -0.58
CA VAL A 347 10.43 -18.71 0.66
C VAL A 347 8.99 -19.12 0.94
N SER A 348 8.70 -19.47 2.21
CA SER A 348 7.33 -19.80 2.60
C SER A 348 6.38 -18.64 2.27
N PRO A 349 5.22 -18.90 1.66
CA PRO A 349 4.25 -17.85 1.34
C PRO A 349 3.87 -17.01 2.56
N GLN A 350 3.83 -17.63 3.72
CA GLN A 350 3.54 -16.99 5.00
C GLN A 350 4.60 -15.98 5.40
N GLY A 351 5.88 -16.32 5.28
CA GLY A 351 6.99 -15.40 5.53
C GLY A 351 6.99 -14.21 4.57
N LEU A 352 6.64 -14.44 3.31
CA LEU A 352 6.49 -13.39 2.32
C LEU A 352 5.37 -12.41 2.68
N ILE A 353 4.22 -12.91 3.13
CA ILE A 353 3.08 -12.07 3.52
C ILE A 353 3.40 -11.23 4.76
N VAL A 354 4.04 -11.82 5.79
CA VAL A 354 4.50 -11.08 6.97
C VAL A 354 5.47 -9.97 6.57
N THR A 355 6.42 -10.31 5.70
CA THR A 355 7.40 -9.35 5.17
C THR A 355 6.71 -8.21 4.45
N LEU A 356 5.79 -8.52 3.54
CA LEU A 356 5.02 -7.52 2.79
C LEU A 356 4.23 -6.59 3.71
N LEU A 357 3.48 -7.16 4.67
CA LEU A 357 2.72 -6.39 5.65
C LEU A 357 3.63 -5.44 6.45
N ALA A 358 4.81 -5.92 6.88
CA ALA A 358 5.77 -5.08 7.60
C ALA A 358 6.27 -3.90 6.75
N PHE A 359 6.59 -4.14 5.47
CA PHE A 359 6.98 -3.08 4.53
C PHE A 359 5.85 -2.09 4.26
N ILE A 360 4.60 -2.56 4.13
CA ILE A 360 3.40 -1.72 3.97
C ILE A 360 3.21 -0.84 5.21
N CYS A 361 3.25 -1.40 6.42
CA CYS A 361 3.11 -0.64 7.66
C CYS A 361 4.21 0.42 7.80
N LEU A 362 5.47 0.06 7.50
CA LEU A 362 6.60 1.00 7.57
C LEU A 362 6.47 2.11 6.53
N SER A 363 6.10 1.78 5.29
CA SER A 363 5.89 2.79 4.23
C SER A 363 4.72 3.71 4.57
N GLY A 364 3.60 3.18 5.08
CA GLY A 364 2.45 3.96 5.53
C GLY A 364 2.80 4.92 6.67
N LEU A 365 3.59 4.46 7.65
CA LEU A 365 4.11 5.30 8.73
C LEU A 365 4.97 6.47 8.19
N LEU A 366 5.91 6.17 7.30
CA LEU A 366 6.76 7.19 6.68
C LEU A 366 5.96 8.18 5.86
N MET A 367 4.91 7.73 5.14
CA MET A 367 3.97 8.59 4.42
C MET A 367 3.18 9.50 5.35
N SER A 368 2.67 8.97 6.47
CA SER A 368 1.99 9.76 7.49
C SER A 368 2.90 10.83 8.10
N LEU A 369 4.18 10.49 8.32
CA LEU A 369 5.19 11.45 8.80
C LEU A 369 5.51 12.52 7.74
N ALA A 370 5.66 12.13 6.46
CA ALA A 370 5.86 13.05 5.34
C ALA A 370 4.71 14.06 5.23
N LEU A 371 3.48 13.58 5.38
CA LEU A 371 2.29 14.41 5.38
C LEU A 371 2.26 15.37 6.60
N GLY A 372 2.80 14.92 7.76
CA GLY A 372 3.01 15.76 8.94
C GLY A 372 4.00 16.90 8.70
N GLU A 373 5.17 16.59 8.15
CA GLU A 373 6.16 17.63 7.77
C GLU A 373 5.60 18.64 6.76
N ARG A 374 4.89 18.13 5.75
CA ARG A 374 4.22 19.01 4.77
C ARG A 374 3.24 19.97 5.44
N GLN A 375 2.43 19.49 6.36
CA GLN A 375 1.45 20.32 7.07
C GLN A 375 2.11 21.38 7.91
N ARG A 376 3.19 21.03 8.63
CA ARG A 376 4.01 21.99 9.40
C ARG A 376 4.57 23.07 8.49
N ALA A 377 5.17 22.69 7.37
CA ALA A 377 5.72 23.64 6.40
C ALA A 377 4.67 24.62 5.86
N ILE A 378 3.44 24.14 5.59
CA ILE A 378 2.34 25.00 5.14
C ILE A 378 1.91 25.96 6.24
N VAL A 379 1.81 25.52 7.49
CA VAL A 379 1.43 26.36 8.64
C VAL A 379 2.49 27.43 8.88
N GLU A 380 3.79 27.06 8.88
CA GLU A 380 4.90 27.99 9.03
C GLU A 380 4.91 29.06 7.93
N ALA A 381 4.74 28.65 6.67
CA ALA A 381 4.68 29.57 5.55
C ALA A 381 3.48 30.55 5.64
N ARG A 382 2.31 30.08 6.10
CA ARG A 382 1.16 30.93 6.34
C ARG A 382 1.39 31.93 7.48
N PHE A 383 2.04 31.48 8.56
CA PHE A 383 2.34 32.32 9.71
C PHE A 383 3.34 33.43 9.33
N SER A 384 4.42 33.11 8.59
CA SER A 384 5.37 34.12 8.10
C SER A 384 4.69 35.15 7.20
N LEU A 385 3.88 34.71 6.23
CA LEU A 385 3.14 35.61 5.34
C LEU A 385 2.19 36.53 6.11
N SER A 386 1.46 35.99 7.09
CA SER A 386 0.55 36.78 7.91
C SER A 386 1.31 37.85 8.73
N ARG A 387 2.50 37.51 9.24
CA ARG A 387 3.36 38.45 9.97
C ARG A 387 3.87 39.58 9.06
N ASP A 388 4.32 39.23 7.84
CA ASP A 388 4.82 40.19 6.86
C ASP A 388 3.72 41.13 6.40
N LEU A 389 2.49 40.63 6.18
CA LEU A 389 1.33 41.44 5.88
C LEU A 389 0.96 42.39 7.04
N ALA A 390 1.01 41.92 8.28
CA ALA A 390 0.73 42.74 9.43
C ALA A 390 1.77 43.88 9.58
N ALA A 391 3.04 43.59 9.36
CA ALA A 391 4.12 44.59 9.38
C ALA A 391 3.94 45.64 8.27
N SER A 392 3.62 45.21 7.05
CA SER A 392 3.36 46.12 5.93
C SER A 392 2.15 47.02 6.17
N ASN A 393 1.04 46.46 6.72
CA ASN A 393 -0.14 47.22 7.05
C ASN A 393 0.13 48.26 8.17
N ALA A 394 0.94 47.90 9.17
CA ALA A 394 1.36 48.84 10.24
C ALA A 394 2.20 49.99 9.67
N GLU A 395 3.11 49.73 8.72
CA GLU A 395 3.93 50.73 8.07
C GLU A 395 3.04 51.70 7.24
N ILE A 396 2.07 51.16 6.47
CA ILE A 396 1.12 51.97 5.72
C ILE A 396 0.29 52.87 6.65
N ALA A 397 -0.22 52.33 7.74
CA ALA A 397 -0.99 53.08 8.72
C ALA A 397 -0.16 54.22 9.35
N ALA A 398 1.09 53.94 9.75
CA ALA A 398 1.99 54.93 10.31
C ALA A 398 2.29 56.07 9.29
N LYS A 399 2.51 55.74 8.02
CA LYS A 399 2.69 56.74 6.95
C LYS A 399 1.46 57.61 6.74
N ALA A 400 0.27 57.00 6.77
CA ALA A 400 -0.99 57.72 6.64
C ALA A 400 -1.24 58.68 7.81
N GLU A 401 -1.00 58.24 9.05
CA GLU A 401 -1.10 59.07 10.25
C GLU A 401 -0.10 60.23 10.23
N PHE A 402 1.17 59.96 9.82
CA PHE A 402 2.19 60.99 9.67
C PHE A 402 1.78 62.06 8.64
N LEU A 403 1.29 61.67 7.46
CA LEU A 403 0.83 62.59 6.45
C LEU A 403 -0.38 63.41 6.90
N ALA A 404 -1.33 62.79 7.61
CA ALA A 404 -2.48 63.50 8.16
C ALA A 404 -2.07 64.55 9.19
N LYS A 405 -1.12 64.20 10.08
CA LYS A 405 -0.55 65.09 11.09
C LYS A 405 0.15 66.29 10.44
N ILE A 406 1.04 66.02 9.47
CA ILE A 406 1.75 67.08 8.74
C ILE A 406 0.78 68.00 8.01
N SER A 407 -0.24 67.43 7.33
CA SER A 407 -1.26 68.23 6.66
C SER A 407 -1.99 69.17 7.63
N HIS A 408 -2.30 68.70 8.86
CA HIS A 408 -2.92 69.54 9.84
C HIS A 408 -1.96 70.63 10.39
N GLU A 409 -0.69 70.28 10.65
CA GLU A 409 0.32 71.20 11.15
C GLU A 409 0.75 72.24 10.14
N ILE A 410 0.65 71.96 8.82
CA ILE A 410 0.89 72.95 7.72
C ILE A 410 -0.36 73.83 7.53
N ARG A 411 -1.56 73.27 7.59
CA ARG A 411 -2.83 74.02 7.34
C ARG A 411 -3.04 75.17 8.34
N THR A 412 -2.71 74.96 9.63
CA THR A 412 -2.88 75.93 10.69
C THR A 412 -2.06 77.23 10.45
N PRO A 413 -0.75 77.20 10.24
CA PRO A 413 0.01 78.40 9.95
C PRO A 413 -0.36 79.02 8.59
N MET A 414 -0.66 78.19 7.58
CA MET A 414 -1.09 78.65 6.27
C MET A 414 -2.43 79.44 6.32
N ASN A 415 -3.41 78.95 7.05
CA ASN A 415 -4.66 79.67 7.28
C ASN A 415 -4.41 81.01 8.03
N GLY A 416 -3.43 81.05 8.96
CA GLY A 416 -2.97 82.29 9.60
C GLY A 416 -2.39 83.30 8.62
N VAL A 417 -1.50 82.82 7.71
CA VAL A 417 -0.90 83.68 6.67
C VAL A 417 -1.97 84.16 5.70
N LEU A 418 -2.88 83.32 5.25
CA LEU A 418 -3.99 83.67 4.32
C LEU A 418 -4.92 84.73 4.97
N GLY A 419 -5.31 84.52 6.25
CA GLY A 419 -6.15 85.48 6.96
C GLY A 419 -5.46 86.83 7.11
N MET A 420 -4.18 86.89 7.38
CA MET A 420 -3.40 88.14 7.49
C MET A 420 -3.23 88.82 6.11
N THR A 421 -3.04 88.07 5.03
CA THR A 421 -2.95 88.63 3.70
C THR A 421 -4.32 89.15 3.26
N GLU A 422 -5.45 88.55 3.60
CA GLU A 422 -6.77 88.99 3.36
C GLU A 422 -7.09 90.32 4.09
N LEU A 423 -6.70 90.43 5.33
CA LEU A 423 -6.81 91.67 6.12
C LEU A 423 -5.97 92.77 5.53
N LEU A 424 -4.73 92.51 5.08
CA LEU A 424 -3.86 93.47 4.41
C LEU A 424 -4.43 93.95 3.13
N LEU A 425 -5.04 93.17 2.29
CA LEU A 425 -5.68 93.54 1.07
C LEU A 425 -6.86 94.55 1.26
N GLY A 426 -7.50 94.56 2.46
CA GLY A 426 -8.51 95.47 2.91
C GLY A 426 -7.97 96.84 3.40
N THR A 427 -6.65 97.04 3.45
CA THR A 427 -6.00 98.29 3.88
C THR A 427 -5.52 99.12 2.66
N PRO A 428 -5.23 100.39 2.84
CA PRO A 428 -4.67 101.23 1.73
C PRO A 428 -3.22 100.80 1.45
N LEU A 429 -3.00 99.99 0.38
CA LEU A 429 -1.71 99.48 -0.09
C LEU A 429 -1.32 100.25 -1.37
N SER A 430 0.02 100.49 -1.59
CA SER A 430 0.55 100.91 -2.83
C SER A 430 0.35 99.83 -3.92
N ALA A 431 0.33 100.17 -5.22
CA ALA A 431 0.10 99.17 -6.28
C ALA A 431 1.11 98.02 -6.22
N LYS A 432 2.38 98.23 -5.86
CA LYS A 432 3.38 97.21 -5.73
C LYS A 432 3.20 96.33 -4.50
N GLN A 433 2.75 96.86 -3.35
CA GLN A 433 2.44 96.09 -2.18
C GLN A 433 1.22 95.22 -2.38
N ARG A 434 0.20 95.68 -3.02
CA ARG A 434 -1.01 94.92 -3.39
C ARG A 434 -0.68 93.71 -4.26
N ASP A 435 0.19 93.88 -5.26
CA ASP A 435 0.64 92.77 -6.11
C ASP A 435 1.38 91.70 -5.31
N TYR A 436 2.30 92.09 -4.39
CA TYR A 436 3.01 91.12 -3.54
C TYR A 436 2.04 90.37 -2.59
N VAL A 437 1.13 91.04 -1.96
CA VAL A 437 0.16 90.40 -1.06
C VAL A 437 -0.80 89.50 -1.83
N GLN A 438 -1.21 89.88 -3.03
CA GLN A 438 -2.10 89.09 -3.88
C GLN A 438 -1.38 87.81 -4.38
N THR A 439 -0.10 87.89 -4.70
CA THR A 439 0.74 86.72 -5.06
C THR A 439 0.89 85.74 -3.88
N ILE A 440 1.14 86.28 -2.70
CA ILE A 440 1.21 85.40 -1.49
C ILE A 440 -0.12 84.74 -1.19
N HIS A 441 -1.23 85.46 -1.28
CA HIS A 441 -2.58 84.94 -1.03
C HIS A 441 -2.96 83.87 -2.06
N SER A 442 -2.69 84.13 -3.39
CA SER A 442 -2.98 83.09 -4.40
C SER A 442 -2.14 81.85 -4.25
N SER A 443 -0.82 81.98 -4.00
CA SER A 443 0.06 80.85 -3.78
C SER A 443 -0.28 80.05 -2.55
N GLY A 444 -0.86 80.65 -1.51
CA GLY A 444 -1.30 79.97 -0.29
C GLY A 444 -2.67 79.22 -0.43
N ASN A 445 -3.47 79.58 -1.43
CA ASN A 445 -4.74 78.94 -1.74
C ASN A 445 -4.63 77.76 -2.72
N GLU A 446 -3.52 77.62 -3.45
CA GLU A 446 -3.22 76.43 -4.26
C GLU A 446 -2.75 75.27 -3.39
#